data_608a1cdfdbec04aea60296e27599a548
#
_entry.id   608a1cdfdbec04aea60296e27599a548
#
_cell.length_a   1.000
_cell.length_b   1.000
_cell.length_c   1.000
_cell.angle_alpha   90.00
_cell.angle_beta   90.00
_cell.angle_gamma   90.00
#
_symmetry.space_group_name_H-M   'P 1'
#
loop_
_entity.id
_entity.type
_entity.pdbx_description
1 polymer ?
#
loop_
_entity_poly.entity_id
_entity_poly.type
_entity_poly.pdbx_seq_one_letter_code
_entity_poly.pdbx_strand_id
1 'polypeptide(L)'
;MRKRLQLIIFFISISVGSFAQVGQGGNWGGGVDDQIFSPGFTFQYLSSEYKIYKKVDWQRPYPNPDVPGQFLTDSLKSISSPLSPGFGLGFITGFKLGNNTDLRITPTLVFLDRLINYEYADPEKFYQQKVATTTVEFPVGFKLKSDRRLNFRAYLLAGGKYSMDIISKKKTDDSGFALTEKFVKNQKNILSYEVAIGFDFYFEYFKLSPEFKLSNSINSVLKPEDHPYSSPLDKLYTRNFQFSLYFE
;
A
#
# COMPACT_ATOMS: atom_id res chain seq x y z
N MET A 1 29.30 -5.40 22.15
CA MET A 1 29.59 -3.96 22.12
C MET A 1 30.07 -3.47 20.75
N ARG A 2 31.02 -4.11 20.06
CA ARG A 2 31.54 -3.68 18.73
C ARG A 2 30.49 -3.48 17.63
N LYS A 3 29.50 -4.38 17.49
CA LYS A 3 28.46 -4.24 16.44
C LYS A 3 27.52 -3.04 16.64
N ARG A 4 27.24 -2.66 17.90
CA ARG A 4 26.44 -1.46 18.22
C ARG A 4 27.19 -0.17 17.92
N LEU A 5 28.50 -0.18 18.15
CA LEU A 5 29.37 0.96 17.85
C LEU A 5 29.50 1.21 16.33
N GLN A 6 29.58 0.13 15.54
CA GLN A 6 29.62 0.22 14.07
C GLN A 6 28.32 0.77 13.49
N LEU A 7 27.16 0.42 14.07
CA LEU A 7 25.86 0.94 13.66
C LEU A 7 25.73 2.44 13.97
N ILE A 8 26.22 2.88 15.11
CA ILE A 8 26.23 4.29 15.50
C ILE A 8 27.16 5.11 14.59
N ILE A 9 28.33 4.60 14.26
CA ILE A 9 29.28 5.23 13.34
C ILE A 9 28.70 5.32 11.92
N PHE A 10 27.98 4.28 11.46
CA PHE A 10 27.29 4.28 10.17
C PHE A 10 26.17 5.34 10.11
N PHE A 11 25.37 5.50 11.17
CA PHE A 11 24.37 6.56 11.26
C PHE A 11 24.96 7.97 11.35
N ILE A 12 26.09 8.15 12.04
CA ILE A 12 26.79 9.44 12.13
C ILE A 12 27.43 9.83 10.78
N SER A 13 27.93 8.86 10.00
CA SER A 13 28.52 9.16 8.69
C SER A 13 27.48 9.58 7.63
N ILE A 14 26.19 9.22 7.81
CA ILE A 14 25.10 9.67 6.91
C ILE A 14 24.73 11.14 7.19
N SER A 15 24.95 11.65 8.41
CA SER A 15 24.56 13.01 8.80
C SER A 15 25.54 14.11 8.37
N VAL A 16 26.71 13.77 7.85
CA VAL A 16 27.77 14.77 7.50
C VAL A 16 27.64 15.28 6.06
N GLY A 17 26.72 14.76 5.25
CA GLY A 17 26.55 15.14 3.84
C GLY A 17 25.53 16.25 3.55
N SER A 18 24.91 16.86 4.57
CA SER A 18 23.91 17.92 4.33
C SER A 18 24.55 19.30 4.22
N PHE A 19 25.31 19.50 3.13
CA PHE A 19 25.63 20.86 2.70
C PHE A 19 24.41 21.44 1.98
N ALA A 20 23.65 22.29 2.65
CA ALA A 20 22.70 23.16 2.00
C ALA A 20 23.47 24.11 1.08
N GLN A 21 23.60 23.77 -0.19
CA GLN A 21 24.14 24.69 -1.20
C GLN A 21 23.08 25.78 -1.42
N VAL A 22 23.33 26.95 -0.92
CA VAL A 22 22.61 28.16 -1.28
C VAL A 22 22.88 28.43 -2.76
N GLY A 23 21.94 28.03 -3.62
CA GLY A 23 22.03 28.25 -5.07
C GLY A 23 21.94 29.74 -5.38
N GLN A 24 22.96 30.27 -6.07
CA GLN A 24 22.94 31.62 -6.62
C GLN A 24 21.87 31.70 -7.72
N GLY A 25 20.88 32.58 -7.54
CA GLY A 25 20.04 33.10 -8.61
C GLY A 25 18.79 32.26 -8.94
N GLY A 26 17.66 32.64 -8.35
CA GLY A 26 16.34 32.53 -9.02
C GLY A 26 15.66 31.16 -9.17
N ASN A 27 16.33 30.07 -8.89
CA ASN A 27 15.73 28.72 -8.96
C ASN A 27 15.28 28.27 -7.57
N TRP A 28 14.00 28.43 -7.30
CA TRP A 28 13.38 27.88 -6.10
C TRP A 28 13.43 26.34 -6.13
N GLY A 29 13.39 25.70 -4.97
CA GLY A 29 13.45 24.25 -4.82
C GLY A 29 14.78 23.72 -4.30
N GLY A 30 15.64 24.58 -3.72
CA GLY A 30 16.92 24.15 -3.12
C GLY A 30 17.90 23.50 -4.12
N GLY A 31 17.70 23.67 -5.44
CA GLY A 31 18.52 23.03 -6.47
C GLY A 31 18.21 21.55 -6.71
N VAL A 32 17.08 21.02 -6.24
CA VAL A 32 16.70 19.60 -6.36
C VAL A 32 16.70 19.11 -7.81
N ASP A 33 16.32 19.96 -8.77
CA ASP A 33 16.32 19.60 -10.20
C ASP A 33 17.72 19.43 -10.81
N ASP A 34 18.74 19.99 -10.18
CA ASP A 34 20.14 19.92 -10.64
C ASP A 34 20.90 18.73 -10.02
N GLN A 35 20.35 18.14 -8.98
CA GLN A 35 20.92 16.99 -8.31
C GLN A 35 20.59 15.69 -9.04
N ILE A 36 21.57 14.79 -9.12
CA ILE A 36 21.37 13.43 -9.65
C ILE A 36 20.52 12.61 -8.69
N PHE A 37 20.62 12.88 -7.40
CA PHE A 37 19.99 12.17 -6.31
C PHE A 37 19.24 13.17 -5.40
N SER A 38 17.93 12.99 -5.26
CA SER A 38 17.09 13.83 -4.41
C SER A 38 16.40 12.96 -3.35
N PRO A 39 16.88 13.03 -2.11
CA PRO A 39 16.22 12.37 -0.99
C PRO A 39 15.10 13.24 -0.42
N GLY A 40 14.15 12.59 0.21
CA GLY A 40 13.06 13.27 0.88
C GLY A 40 12.21 12.32 1.72
N PHE A 41 11.06 12.80 2.15
CA PHE A 41 10.11 11.99 2.90
C PHE A 41 8.68 12.19 2.36
N THR A 42 7.79 11.27 2.73
CA THR A 42 6.41 11.29 2.26
C THR A 42 5.43 10.92 3.34
N PHE A 43 4.29 11.59 3.32
CA PHE A 43 3.08 11.22 4.02
C PHE A 43 2.03 10.79 3.00
N GLN A 44 1.31 9.72 3.31
CA GLN A 44 0.35 9.12 2.40
C GLN A 44 -0.97 8.86 3.13
N TYR A 45 -2.07 9.28 2.53
CA TYR A 45 -3.39 8.84 2.86
C TYR A 45 -3.83 7.81 1.82
N LEU A 46 -4.34 6.67 2.29
CA LEU A 46 -4.79 5.59 1.44
C LEU A 46 -6.29 5.32 1.67
N SER A 47 -6.98 4.97 0.60
CA SER A 47 -8.32 4.41 0.65
C SER A 47 -8.30 3.11 -0.15
N SER A 48 -8.58 1.99 0.50
CA SER A 48 -8.36 0.66 -0.07
C SER A 48 -9.58 -0.21 0.04
N GLU A 49 -9.78 -1.05 -0.98
CA GLU A 49 -10.81 -2.08 -1.03
C GLU A 49 -10.26 -3.37 -1.62
N TYR A 50 -10.99 -4.48 -1.45
CA TYR A 50 -10.78 -5.69 -2.21
C TYR A 50 -11.69 -5.74 -3.43
N LYS A 51 -11.12 -6.05 -4.58
CA LYS A 51 -11.87 -6.53 -5.74
C LYS A 51 -12.06 -8.04 -5.56
N ILE A 52 -13.30 -8.46 -5.30
CA ILE A 52 -13.64 -9.82 -4.92
C ILE A 52 -14.10 -10.61 -6.15
N TYR A 53 -13.49 -11.75 -6.39
CA TYR A 53 -13.97 -12.77 -7.32
C TYR A 53 -14.48 -13.95 -6.49
N LYS A 54 -15.74 -14.33 -6.76
CA LYS A 54 -16.48 -15.36 -6.03
C LYS A 54 -16.43 -16.68 -6.81
N LYS A 55 -16.45 -17.81 -6.11
CA LYS A 55 -16.60 -19.13 -6.75
C LYS A 55 -17.99 -19.27 -7.37
N VAL A 56 -18.18 -20.28 -8.19
CA VAL A 56 -19.50 -20.55 -8.84
C VAL A 56 -20.60 -20.82 -7.81
N ASP A 57 -20.27 -21.50 -6.75
CA ASP A 57 -21.17 -21.94 -5.68
C ASP A 57 -21.05 -21.11 -4.40
N TRP A 58 -20.57 -19.88 -4.49
CA TRP A 58 -20.31 -18.99 -3.37
C TRP A 58 -21.51 -18.71 -2.44
N GLN A 59 -22.73 -18.92 -2.94
CA GLN A 59 -23.97 -18.69 -2.17
C GLN A 59 -24.32 -19.86 -1.26
N ARG A 60 -23.71 -21.04 -1.46
CA ARG A 60 -24.05 -22.24 -0.69
C ARG A 60 -23.69 -22.06 0.78
N PRO A 61 -24.58 -22.50 1.70
CA PRO A 61 -24.27 -22.58 3.12
C PRO A 61 -23.04 -23.46 3.34
N TYR A 62 -22.19 -23.07 4.28
CA TYR A 62 -21.02 -23.86 4.63
C TYR A 62 -21.42 -25.07 5.48
N PRO A 63 -21.08 -26.31 5.07
CA PRO A 63 -21.46 -27.50 5.79
C PRO A 63 -20.74 -27.59 7.15
N ASN A 64 -21.43 -28.16 8.13
CA ASN A 64 -20.81 -28.48 9.41
C ASN A 64 -19.99 -29.80 9.27
N PRO A 65 -18.65 -29.77 9.44
CA PRO A 65 -17.84 -30.97 9.32
C PRO A 65 -18.09 -31.98 10.45
N ASP A 66 -18.56 -31.51 11.62
CA ASP A 66 -18.75 -32.35 12.79
C ASP A 66 -20.13 -33.04 12.79
N VAL A 67 -21.11 -32.48 12.07
CA VAL A 67 -22.51 -33.01 12.05
C VAL A 67 -23.01 -33.05 10.59
N PRO A 68 -23.01 -34.23 9.96
CA PRO A 68 -23.48 -34.41 8.61
C PRO A 68 -24.94 -33.95 8.44
N GLY A 69 -25.22 -33.17 7.39
CA GLY A 69 -26.54 -32.63 7.07
C GLY A 69 -26.88 -31.31 7.77
N GLN A 70 -26.03 -30.78 8.62
CA GLN A 70 -26.16 -29.43 9.17
C GLN A 70 -25.23 -28.43 8.49
N PHE A 71 -25.58 -27.15 8.57
CA PHE A 71 -24.80 -26.05 8.04
C PHE A 71 -24.36 -25.10 9.15
N LEU A 72 -23.14 -24.60 9.07
CA LEU A 72 -22.59 -23.61 10.00
C LEU A 72 -23.03 -22.19 9.66
N THR A 73 -23.38 -21.93 8.40
CA THR A 73 -23.83 -20.62 7.92
C THR A 73 -25.08 -20.76 7.08
N ASP A 74 -25.80 -19.66 6.91
CA ASP A 74 -26.88 -19.56 5.94
C ASP A 74 -26.35 -19.30 4.53
N SER A 75 -27.24 -19.29 3.54
CA SER A 75 -26.93 -18.90 2.17
C SER A 75 -26.47 -17.45 2.11
N LEU A 76 -25.39 -17.19 1.38
CA LEU A 76 -24.89 -15.85 1.17
C LEU A 76 -25.72 -15.11 0.11
N LYS A 77 -26.08 -13.85 0.41
CA LYS A 77 -26.74 -12.93 -0.52
C LYS A 77 -25.75 -12.00 -1.20
N SER A 78 -24.78 -11.50 -0.44
CA SER A 78 -23.77 -10.54 -0.95
C SER A 78 -22.45 -10.73 -0.23
N ILE A 79 -21.35 -10.49 -0.97
CA ILE A 79 -20.01 -10.30 -0.41
C ILE A 79 -19.46 -9.03 -1.04
N SER A 80 -19.07 -8.06 -0.22
CA SER A 80 -18.58 -6.76 -0.66
C SER A 80 -17.39 -6.29 0.19
N SER A 81 -16.63 -5.36 -0.33
CA SER A 81 -15.53 -4.73 0.40
C SER A 81 -15.67 -3.21 0.28
N PRO A 82 -16.05 -2.52 1.36
CA PRO A 82 -16.10 -1.08 1.37
C PRO A 82 -14.69 -0.48 1.37
N LEU A 83 -14.59 0.76 0.91
CA LEU A 83 -13.37 1.54 1.00
C LEU A 83 -12.99 1.76 2.47
N SER A 84 -11.77 1.45 2.81
CA SER A 84 -11.22 1.57 4.17
C SER A 84 -10.03 2.51 4.16
N PRO A 85 -9.98 3.47 5.10
CA PRO A 85 -8.89 4.43 5.20
C PRO A 85 -7.64 3.79 5.78
N GLY A 86 -6.49 4.32 5.37
CA GLY A 86 -5.18 3.97 5.89
C GLY A 86 -4.21 5.13 5.75
N PHE A 87 -3.04 4.98 6.30
CA PHE A 87 -1.97 5.97 6.18
C PHE A 87 -0.63 5.31 6.00
N GLY A 88 0.29 6.04 5.39
CA GLY A 88 1.66 5.59 5.16
C GLY A 88 2.66 6.69 5.42
N LEU A 89 3.85 6.28 5.84
CA LEU A 89 5.01 7.12 6.05
C LEU A 89 6.19 6.50 5.33
N GLY A 90 6.99 7.30 4.66
CA GLY A 90 8.11 6.75 3.93
C GLY A 90 9.16 7.76 3.55
N PHE A 91 10.19 7.24 2.91
CA PHE A 91 11.24 8.03 2.30
C PHE A 91 11.07 8.01 0.79
N ILE A 92 11.50 9.07 0.15
CA ILE A 92 11.55 9.15 -1.31
C ILE A 92 13.01 9.29 -1.72
N THR A 93 13.34 8.67 -2.83
CA THR A 93 14.61 8.78 -3.49
C THR A 93 14.37 8.91 -4.98
N GLY A 94 14.72 10.06 -5.53
CA GLY A 94 14.68 10.35 -6.95
C GLY A 94 16.06 10.22 -7.57
N PHE A 95 16.17 9.54 -8.71
CA PHE A 95 17.37 9.47 -9.54
C PHE A 95 17.07 10.12 -10.88
N LYS A 96 17.74 11.22 -11.19
CA LYS A 96 17.59 11.92 -12.46
C LYS A 96 18.18 11.08 -13.59
N LEU A 97 17.34 10.62 -14.52
CA LEU A 97 17.75 9.90 -15.73
C LEU A 97 17.89 10.83 -16.94
N GLY A 98 17.18 11.95 -16.92
CA GLY A 98 17.19 12.93 -17.98
C GLY A 98 16.52 14.22 -17.54
N ASN A 99 16.35 15.16 -18.45
CA ASN A 99 15.73 16.46 -18.11
C ASN A 99 14.26 16.31 -17.68
N ASN A 100 13.55 15.38 -18.31
CA ASN A 100 12.11 15.17 -18.11
C ASN A 100 11.79 13.79 -17.55
N THR A 101 12.81 13.01 -17.13
CA THR A 101 12.58 11.63 -16.67
C THR A 101 13.42 11.34 -15.42
N ASP A 102 12.75 10.85 -14.36
CA ASP A 102 13.41 10.35 -13.15
C ASP A 102 12.97 8.92 -12.86
N LEU A 103 13.86 8.16 -12.23
CA LEU A 103 13.50 6.93 -11.53
C LEU A 103 13.23 7.28 -10.07
N ARG A 104 12.07 6.89 -9.55
CA ARG A 104 11.68 7.14 -8.17
C ARG A 104 11.54 5.82 -7.42
N ILE A 105 12.12 5.75 -6.23
CA ILE A 105 11.96 4.66 -5.27
C ILE A 105 11.42 5.25 -3.98
N THR A 106 10.35 4.66 -3.42
CA THR A 106 9.68 5.23 -2.25
C THR A 106 9.39 4.15 -1.19
N PRO A 107 10.41 3.67 -0.46
CA PRO A 107 10.17 2.71 0.63
C PRO A 107 9.22 3.34 1.66
N THR A 108 8.12 2.63 1.95
CA THR A 108 7.02 3.17 2.75
C THR A 108 6.50 2.11 3.72
N LEU A 109 6.22 2.52 4.94
CA LEU A 109 5.48 1.74 5.93
C LEU A 109 4.01 2.16 5.88
N VAL A 110 3.13 1.21 5.62
CA VAL A 110 1.68 1.44 5.44
C VAL A 110 0.90 0.70 6.50
N PHE A 111 -0.03 1.41 7.13
CA PHE A 111 -0.99 0.90 8.11
C PHE A 111 -2.39 1.01 7.51
N LEU A 112 -3.04 -0.13 7.34
CA LEU A 112 -4.31 -0.20 6.66
C LEU A 112 -5.10 -1.42 7.11
N ASP A 113 -6.37 -1.21 7.43
CA ASP A 113 -7.32 -2.28 7.69
C ASP A 113 -8.31 -2.38 6.54
N ARG A 114 -8.48 -3.56 5.95
CA ARG A 114 -9.48 -3.80 4.91
C ARG A 114 -10.67 -4.54 5.48
N LEU A 115 -11.86 -4.24 4.95
CA LEU A 115 -13.09 -4.84 5.40
C LEU A 115 -13.68 -5.74 4.31
N ILE A 116 -14.26 -6.87 4.73
CA ILE A 116 -15.07 -7.72 3.89
C ILE A 116 -16.41 -7.91 4.60
N ASN A 117 -17.51 -7.57 3.93
CA ASN A 117 -18.86 -7.69 4.42
C ASN A 117 -19.50 -8.92 3.81
N TYR A 118 -20.08 -9.74 4.65
CA TYR A 118 -20.87 -10.92 4.28
C TYR A 118 -22.32 -10.68 4.69
N GLU A 119 -23.22 -10.61 3.71
CA GLU A 119 -24.65 -10.49 3.92
C GLU A 119 -25.30 -11.83 3.60
N TYR A 120 -26.14 -12.33 4.48
CA TYR A 120 -26.84 -13.59 4.34
C TYR A 120 -28.25 -13.39 3.80
N ALA A 121 -28.90 -14.49 3.42
CA ALA A 121 -30.29 -14.45 2.96
C ALA A 121 -31.22 -13.98 4.08
N ASP A 122 -30.93 -14.29 5.33
CA ASP A 122 -31.55 -13.72 6.52
C ASP A 122 -31.04 -12.28 6.73
N PRO A 123 -31.89 -11.25 6.61
CA PRO A 123 -31.49 -9.85 6.73
C PRO A 123 -30.93 -9.47 8.10
N GLU A 124 -31.24 -10.23 9.15
CA GLU A 124 -30.73 -9.98 10.49
C GLU A 124 -29.28 -10.47 10.66
N LYS A 125 -28.80 -11.29 9.72
CA LYS A 125 -27.46 -11.87 9.75
C LYS A 125 -26.52 -11.09 8.84
N PHE A 126 -25.65 -10.35 9.47
CA PHE A 126 -24.55 -9.60 8.84
C PHE A 126 -23.26 -9.89 9.56
N TYR A 127 -22.20 -10.16 8.79
CA TYR A 127 -20.88 -10.35 9.35
C TYR A 127 -19.85 -9.49 8.62
N GLN A 128 -19.12 -8.67 9.36
CA GLN A 128 -18.03 -7.86 8.84
C GLN A 128 -16.72 -8.39 9.35
N GLN A 129 -15.84 -8.72 8.43
CA GLN A 129 -14.51 -9.17 8.75
C GLN A 129 -13.48 -8.08 8.48
N LYS A 130 -12.67 -7.80 9.50
CA LYS A 130 -11.57 -6.85 9.44
C LYS A 130 -10.27 -7.59 9.19
N VAL A 131 -9.62 -7.32 8.07
CA VAL A 131 -8.29 -7.82 7.70
C VAL A 131 -7.27 -6.72 7.98
N ALA A 132 -6.70 -6.75 9.17
CA ALA A 132 -5.65 -5.81 9.55
C ALA A 132 -4.38 -6.09 8.74
N THR A 133 -3.74 -5.03 8.23
CA THR A 133 -2.53 -5.13 7.41
C THR A 133 -1.53 -4.07 7.81
N THR A 134 -0.29 -4.47 8.04
CA THR A 134 0.84 -3.55 8.17
C THR A 134 1.89 -3.99 7.17
N THR A 135 2.13 -3.17 6.16
CA THR A 135 3.02 -3.53 5.05
C THR A 135 4.21 -2.60 4.94
N VAL A 136 5.35 -3.17 4.60
CA VAL A 136 6.47 -2.43 4.04
C VAL A 136 6.35 -2.52 2.52
N GLU A 137 6.29 -1.38 1.87
CA GLU A 137 6.12 -1.25 0.44
C GLU A 137 7.37 -0.66 -0.22
N PHE A 138 7.73 -1.20 -1.38
CA PHE A 138 8.85 -0.76 -2.20
C PHE A 138 8.35 -0.43 -3.61
N PRO A 139 7.70 0.72 -3.82
CA PRO A 139 7.34 1.17 -5.15
C PRO A 139 8.58 1.67 -5.89
N VAL A 140 8.66 1.28 -7.17
CA VAL A 140 9.67 1.73 -8.13
C VAL A 140 8.93 2.20 -9.38
N GLY A 141 9.10 3.46 -9.75
CA GLY A 141 8.39 4.05 -10.87
C GLY A 141 9.22 5.03 -11.69
N PHE A 142 8.87 5.12 -12.96
CA PHE A 142 9.37 6.14 -13.86
C PHE A 142 8.47 7.36 -13.77
N LYS A 143 9.06 8.51 -13.40
CA LYS A 143 8.42 9.82 -13.33
C LYS A 143 8.71 10.58 -14.62
N LEU A 144 7.69 10.87 -15.40
CA LEU A 144 7.76 11.68 -16.61
C LEU A 144 7.29 13.10 -16.28
N LYS A 145 8.18 14.05 -16.38
CA LYS A 145 7.97 15.45 -15.98
C LYS A 145 7.74 16.35 -17.17
N SER A 146 6.81 17.29 -17.07
CA SER A 146 6.70 18.39 -18.02
C SER A 146 7.90 19.35 -17.88
N ASP A 147 8.03 20.28 -18.81
CA ASP A 147 8.93 21.40 -18.61
C ASP A 147 8.52 22.23 -17.41
N ARG A 148 9.50 22.72 -16.66
CA ARG A 148 9.26 23.58 -15.52
C ARG A 148 8.85 24.97 -16.00
N ARG A 149 7.73 25.47 -15.46
CA ARG A 149 7.28 26.84 -15.67
C ARG A 149 7.28 27.58 -14.33
N LEU A 150 8.24 28.49 -14.18
CA LEU A 150 8.46 29.19 -12.92
C LEU A 150 8.69 28.18 -11.78
N ASN A 151 7.77 28.14 -10.83
CA ASN A 151 7.83 27.28 -9.63
C ASN A 151 6.84 26.11 -9.67
N PHE A 152 6.47 25.68 -10.87
CA PHE A 152 5.49 24.62 -11.09
C PHE A 152 5.93 23.65 -12.19
N ARG A 153 5.62 22.37 -11.98
CA ARG A 153 5.80 21.29 -12.95
C ARG A 153 4.71 20.22 -12.71
N ALA A 154 4.11 19.70 -13.76
CA ALA A 154 3.26 18.53 -13.70
C ALA A 154 4.07 17.27 -14.06
N TYR A 155 3.62 16.11 -13.57
CA TYR A 155 4.23 14.84 -13.93
C TYR A 155 3.25 13.69 -13.93
N LEU A 156 3.60 12.65 -14.66
CA LEU A 156 2.99 11.33 -14.60
C LEU A 156 3.99 10.33 -14.04
N LEU A 157 3.53 9.34 -13.32
CA LEU A 157 4.35 8.25 -12.83
C LEU A 157 3.67 6.92 -13.15
N ALA A 158 4.46 5.96 -13.63
CA ALA A 158 4.02 4.58 -13.81
C ALA A 158 5.11 3.65 -13.30
N GLY A 159 4.70 2.57 -12.64
CA GLY A 159 5.67 1.64 -12.05
C GLY A 159 5.08 0.39 -11.45
N GLY A 160 5.93 -0.34 -10.77
CA GLY A 160 5.60 -1.53 -9.99
C GLY A 160 5.86 -1.32 -8.52
N LYS A 161 5.14 -2.06 -7.71
CA LYS A 161 5.27 -2.04 -6.26
C LYS A 161 5.33 -3.46 -5.71
N TYR A 162 6.34 -3.71 -4.89
CA TYR A 162 6.42 -4.90 -4.07
C TYR A 162 6.02 -4.53 -2.65
N SER A 163 5.06 -5.26 -2.08
CA SER A 163 4.58 -5.07 -0.71
C SER A 163 4.78 -6.35 0.08
N MET A 164 5.30 -6.21 1.29
CA MET A 164 5.51 -7.31 2.23
C MET A 164 4.73 -7.05 3.51
N ASP A 165 3.82 -7.95 3.86
CA ASP A 165 3.08 -7.88 5.12
C ASP A 165 3.98 -8.28 6.29
N ILE A 166 4.08 -7.37 7.27
CA ILE A 166 4.89 -7.51 8.48
C ILE A 166 4.04 -7.67 9.74
N ILE A 167 2.72 -7.85 9.58
CA ILE A 167 1.84 -8.03 10.73
C ILE A 167 2.28 -9.23 11.57
N SER A 168 2.17 -9.10 12.89
CA SER A 168 2.58 -10.16 13.81
C SER A 168 1.77 -11.43 13.59
N LYS A 169 2.44 -12.59 13.52
CA LYS A 169 1.79 -13.90 13.44
C LYS A 169 0.77 -14.13 14.57
N LYS A 170 1.00 -13.60 15.76
CA LYS A 170 0.08 -13.68 16.90
C LYS A 170 -1.29 -13.05 16.59
N LYS A 171 -1.36 -12.02 15.73
CA LYS A 171 -2.62 -11.38 15.33
C LYS A 171 -3.33 -12.12 14.19
N THR A 172 -2.63 -12.99 13.48
CA THR A 172 -3.14 -13.73 12.32
C THR A 172 -3.26 -15.23 12.56
N ASP A 173 -2.89 -15.71 13.76
CA ASP A 173 -3.01 -17.10 14.15
C ASP A 173 -4.40 -17.34 14.73
N ASP A 174 -5.20 -18.12 14.00
CA ASP A 174 -6.55 -18.58 14.36
C ASP A 174 -6.61 -20.12 14.43
N SER A 175 -5.48 -20.78 14.61
CA SER A 175 -5.38 -22.25 14.58
C SER A 175 -6.20 -22.96 15.65
N GLY A 176 -6.51 -22.27 16.76
CA GLY A 176 -7.35 -22.79 17.85
C GLY A 176 -8.80 -22.31 17.83
N PHE A 177 -9.21 -21.52 16.82
CA PHE A 177 -10.56 -20.93 16.78
C PHE A 177 -11.54 -21.85 16.07
N ALA A 178 -12.83 -21.71 16.45
CA ALA A 178 -13.91 -22.37 15.74
C ALA A 178 -13.95 -21.89 14.28
N LEU A 179 -14.48 -22.72 13.37
CA LEU A 179 -14.54 -22.40 11.93
C LEU A 179 -15.27 -21.08 11.63
N THR A 180 -16.25 -20.74 12.46
CA THR A 180 -17.04 -19.49 12.38
C THR A 180 -16.32 -18.26 12.95
N GLU A 181 -15.16 -18.45 13.59
CA GLU A 181 -14.33 -17.38 14.16
C GLU A 181 -13.03 -17.16 13.39
N LYS A 182 -12.77 -17.99 12.39
CA LYS A 182 -11.60 -17.84 11.52
C LYS A 182 -11.73 -16.62 10.62
N PHE A 183 -10.59 -16.08 10.21
CA PHE A 183 -10.54 -14.89 9.35
C PHE A 183 -9.83 -15.14 8.04
N VAL A 184 -10.23 -14.36 7.03
CA VAL A 184 -9.56 -14.35 5.73
C VAL A 184 -8.15 -13.79 5.88
N LYS A 185 -7.17 -14.50 5.34
CA LYS A 185 -5.77 -14.13 5.40
C LYS A 185 -5.26 -13.71 4.03
N ASN A 186 -4.37 -12.74 4.05
CA ASN A 186 -3.63 -12.32 2.86
C ASN A 186 -2.34 -13.11 2.69
N GLN A 187 -1.89 -13.21 1.44
CA GLN A 187 -0.52 -13.60 1.13
C GLN A 187 0.46 -12.56 1.66
N LYS A 188 1.63 -13.04 2.12
CA LYS A 188 2.65 -12.18 2.70
C LYS A 188 3.26 -11.20 1.70
N ASN A 189 3.43 -11.65 0.46
CA ASN A 189 4.11 -10.90 -0.60
C ASN A 189 3.13 -10.58 -1.71
N ILE A 190 3.02 -9.32 -2.06
CA ILE A 190 2.07 -8.80 -3.04
C ILE A 190 2.85 -7.97 -4.07
N LEU A 191 2.62 -8.28 -5.35
CA LEU A 191 3.07 -7.46 -6.46
C LEU A 191 1.90 -6.64 -6.98
N SER A 192 2.15 -5.36 -7.25
CA SER A 192 1.16 -4.41 -7.76
C SER A 192 1.76 -3.56 -8.86
N TYR A 193 0.93 -3.08 -9.75
CA TYR A 193 1.27 -1.97 -10.65
C TYR A 193 0.65 -0.69 -10.12
N GLU A 194 1.26 0.44 -10.45
CA GLU A 194 0.77 1.74 -10.04
C GLU A 194 0.92 2.79 -11.14
N VAL A 195 -0.04 3.70 -11.16
CA VAL A 195 -0.02 4.89 -11.99
C VAL A 195 -0.39 6.10 -11.15
N ALA A 196 0.25 7.24 -11.42
CA ALA A 196 0.00 8.44 -10.67
C ALA A 196 0.10 9.70 -11.54
N ILE A 197 -0.60 10.73 -11.09
CA ILE A 197 -0.47 12.09 -11.56
C ILE A 197 -0.10 12.97 -10.37
N GLY A 198 0.85 13.86 -10.55
CA GLY A 198 1.29 14.76 -9.50
C GLY A 198 1.80 16.08 -10.04
N PHE A 199 2.05 16.97 -9.10
CA PHE A 199 2.50 18.32 -9.36
C PHE A 199 3.67 18.63 -8.45
N ASP A 200 4.74 19.21 -9.00
CA ASP A 200 5.87 19.70 -8.24
C ASP A 200 5.74 21.20 -8.05
N PHE A 201 5.68 21.64 -6.80
CA PHE A 201 5.70 23.04 -6.39
C PHE A 201 7.05 23.34 -5.75
N TYR A 202 7.75 24.33 -6.29
CA TYR A 202 9.09 24.69 -5.85
C TYR A 202 9.01 25.89 -4.91
N PHE A 203 9.38 25.66 -3.66
CA PHE A 203 9.56 26.71 -2.66
C PHE A 203 11.05 27.06 -2.56
N GLU A 204 11.38 28.07 -1.80
CA GLU A 204 12.75 28.58 -1.71
C GLU A 204 13.74 27.47 -1.27
N TYR A 205 13.36 26.62 -0.32
CA TYR A 205 14.24 25.63 0.31
C TYR A 205 13.86 24.17 0.05
N PHE A 206 12.69 23.91 -0.50
CA PHE A 206 12.22 22.55 -0.70
C PHE A 206 11.24 22.47 -1.87
N LYS A 207 11.00 21.25 -2.32
CA LYS A 207 9.97 20.93 -3.31
C LYS A 207 8.86 20.14 -2.63
N LEU A 208 7.61 20.57 -2.83
CA LEU A 208 6.42 19.87 -2.39
C LEU A 208 5.73 19.25 -3.59
N SER A 209 5.48 17.94 -3.52
CA SER A 209 4.82 17.23 -4.61
C SER A 209 3.58 16.50 -4.12
N PRO A 210 2.38 17.11 -4.23
CA PRO A 210 1.12 16.38 -4.09
C PRO A 210 0.93 15.42 -5.28
N GLU A 211 0.52 14.19 -4.98
CA GLU A 211 0.35 13.11 -5.95
C GLU A 211 -0.91 12.31 -5.67
N PHE A 212 -1.70 12.04 -6.71
CA PHE A 212 -2.79 11.08 -6.71
C PHE A 212 -2.33 9.82 -7.42
N LYS A 213 -2.46 8.68 -6.75
CA LYS A 213 -1.98 7.39 -7.23
C LYS A 213 -3.08 6.33 -7.15
N LEU A 214 -3.16 5.49 -8.17
CA LEU A 214 -3.95 4.28 -8.22
C LEU A 214 -3.01 3.09 -8.27
N SER A 215 -3.21 2.12 -7.38
CA SER A 215 -2.42 0.89 -7.32
C SER A 215 -3.34 -0.31 -7.25
N ASN A 216 -3.07 -1.34 -8.08
CA ASN A 216 -3.79 -2.60 -8.06
C ASN A 216 -2.82 -3.78 -8.00
N SER A 217 -3.16 -4.81 -7.21
CA SER A 217 -2.36 -6.03 -7.20
C SER A 217 -2.47 -6.79 -8.52
N ILE A 218 -1.36 -7.40 -8.94
CA ILE A 218 -1.28 -8.23 -10.16
C ILE A 218 -1.72 -9.65 -9.85
N ASN A 219 -1.31 -10.17 -8.70
CA ASN A 219 -1.65 -11.50 -8.22
C ASN A 219 -2.77 -11.45 -7.17
N SER A 220 -3.47 -12.58 -7.00
CA SER A 220 -4.43 -12.75 -5.92
C SER A 220 -3.72 -12.65 -4.57
N VAL A 221 -4.29 -11.84 -3.70
CA VAL A 221 -3.78 -11.67 -2.33
C VAL A 221 -4.43 -12.64 -1.34
N LEU A 222 -5.44 -13.41 -1.76
CA LEU A 222 -6.08 -14.41 -0.93
C LEU A 222 -5.12 -15.55 -0.60
N LYS A 223 -5.02 -15.90 0.67
CA LYS A 223 -4.49 -17.18 1.12
C LYS A 223 -5.67 -18.13 1.28
N PRO A 224 -5.87 -19.13 0.40
CA PRO A 224 -7.01 -20.02 0.47
C PRO A 224 -6.96 -20.86 1.75
N GLU A 225 -8.06 -20.87 2.49
CA GLU A 225 -8.26 -21.71 3.68
C GLU A 225 -9.70 -22.26 3.65
N ASP A 226 -9.93 -23.42 4.30
CA ASP A 226 -11.24 -24.06 4.32
C ASP A 226 -12.01 -23.66 5.58
N HIS A 227 -12.76 -22.58 5.46
CA HIS A 227 -13.66 -22.07 6.49
C HIS A 227 -14.75 -21.17 5.86
N PRO A 228 -15.86 -20.87 6.54
CA PRO A 228 -17.03 -20.21 5.96
C PRO A 228 -16.74 -18.90 5.21
N TYR A 229 -15.75 -18.14 5.62
CA TYR A 229 -15.45 -16.82 5.06
C TYR A 229 -14.44 -16.85 3.90
N SER A 230 -13.55 -17.85 3.85
CA SER A 230 -12.60 -18.02 2.75
C SER A 230 -13.17 -18.90 1.63
N SER A 231 -13.96 -19.92 1.99
CA SER A 231 -14.50 -20.89 1.05
C SER A 231 -15.28 -20.29 -0.14
N PRO A 232 -16.13 -19.25 0.00
CA PRO A 232 -16.86 -18.65 -1.12
C PRO A 232 -16.01 -17.77 -2.03
N LEU A 233 -14.78 -17.45 -1.63
CA LEU A 233 -13.86 -16.59 -2.38
C LEU A 233 -13.03 -17.42 -3.35
N ASP A 234 -12.88 -16.96 -4.60
CA ASP A 234 -11.96 -17.53 -5.59
C ASP A 234 -10.65 -16.74 -5.59
N LYS A 235 -10.75 -15.42 -5.81
CA LYS A 235 -9.59 -14.52 -5.84
C LYS A 235 -9.92 -13.19 -5.19
N LEU A 236 -8.93 -12.61 -4.55
CA LEU A 236 -8.97 -11.25 -4.03
C LEU A 236 -7.84 -10.44 -4.67
N TYR A 237 -8.14 -9.24 -5.12
CA TYR A 237 -7.15 -8.27 -5.56
C TYR A 237 -7.30 -7.01 -4.73
N THR A 238 -6.20 -6.35 -4.40
CA THR A 238 -6.24 -5.06 -3.73
C THR A 238 -6.33 -3.93 -4.73
N ARG A 239 -7.18 -2.94 -4.45
CA ARG A 239 -7.25 -1.67 -5.13
C ARG A 239 -7.03 -0.56 -4.11
N ASN A 240 -6.03 0.28 -4.35
CA ASN A 240 -5.69 1.38 -3.46
C ASN A 240 -5.76 2.69 -4.22
N PHE A 241 -6.53 3.64 -3.69
CA PHE A 241 -6.48 5.05 -4.04
C PHE A 241 -5.61 5.74 -3.00
N GLN A 242 -4.64 6.51 -3.44
CA GLN A 242 -3.65 7.10 -2.57
C GLN A 242 -3.47 8.58 -2.90
N PHE A 243 -3.47 9.40 -1.87
CA PHE A 243 -3.02 10.78 -1.93
C PHE A 243 -1.73 10.90 -1.13
N SER A 244 -0.69 11.42 -1.75
CA SER A 244 0.63 11.53 -1.13
C SER A 244 1.14 12.95 -1.21
N LEU A 245 1.86 13.35 -0.17
CA LEU A 245 2.66 14.56 -0.13
C LEU A 245 4.13 14.18 -0.02
N TYR A 246 4.92 14.59 -0.99
CA TYR A 246 6.36 14.37 -1.01
C TYR A 246 7.07 15.69 -0.74
N PHE A 247 8.07 15.61 0.12
CA PHE A 247 8.95 16.71 0.50
C PHE A 247 10.37 16.35 0.13
N GLU A 248 10.94 17.07 -0.82
CA GLU A 248 12.30 16.88 -1.37
C GLU A 248 13.11 18.17 -1.29
#